data_883516e2f5c84b676aa5e9479c7b0aa9
#
_entry.id   883516e2f5c84b676aa5e9479c7b0aa9
#
_cell.length_a   1.000
_cell.length_b   1.000
_cell.length_c   1.000
_cell.angle_alpha   90.00
_cell.angle_beta   90.00
_cell.angle_gamma   90.00
#
_symmetry.space_group_name_H-M   'P 1'
#
loop_
_entity.id
_entity.type
_entity.pdbx_description
1 polymer ?
#
loop_
_entity_poly.entity_id
_entity_poly.type
_entity_poly.pdbx_seq_one_letter_code
_entity_poly.pdbx_strand_id
1 'polypeptide(L)'
;LSLHDALPICDIFHAQDAARMMQETGCDGVMVARGAKGNPWIFREIRQYLETGEIPPRPSTEEIREMILRHGRMLSEYKGENVAMREMRSHMAWYTKGMKHSASLRCEINQVETLEGLAALLDGLMV
;
A
#
# COMPACT_ATOMS: atom_id res chain seq x y z
N LEU A 1 -4.00 13.04 29.15
CA LEU A 1 -3.26 13.11 27.88
C LEU A 1 -3.45 14.49 27.29
N SER A 2 -2.37 15.25 27.20
CA SER A 2 -2.37 16.55 26.55
C SER A 2 -2.65 16.37 25.06
N LEU A 3 -3.44 17.27 24.46
CA LEU A 3 -3.65 17.32 23.00
C LEU A 3 -2.33 17.53 22.21
N HIS A 4 -1.26 17.91 22.90
CA HIS A 4 0.08 18.03 22.33
C HIS A 4 0.81 16.68 22.19
N ASP A 5 0.32 15.63 22.85
CA ASP A 5 0.86 14.27 22.76
C ASP A 5 0.19 13.44 21.63
N ALA A 6 -0.77 14.04 20.94
CA ALA A 6 -1.30 13.46 19.72
C ALA A 6 -0.26 13.60 18.60
N LEU A 7 0.59 12.60 18.50
CA LEU A 7 1.56 12.51 17.44
C LEU A 7 0.90 12.49 16.07
N PRO A 8 1.59 13.00 15.04
CA PRO A 8 1.10 12.93 13.68
C PRO A 8 1.00 11.46 13.25
N ILE A 9 -0.13 10.86 13.51
CA ILE A 9 -0.50 9.48 13.18
C ILE A 9 -0.25 9.17 11.70
N CYS A 10 -0.23 10.20 10.85
CA CYS A 10 -0.10 10.12 9.40
C CYS A 10 1.33 9.94 8.88
N ASP A 11 2.35 10.07 9.70
CA ASP A 11 3.75 10.14 9.28
C ASP A 11 4.54 8.85 9.50
N ILE A 12 3.86 7.73 9.62
CA ILE A 12 4.49 6.40 9.66
C ILE A 12 4.55 5.85 8.23
N PHE A 13 5.74 5.92 7.63
CA PHE A 13 6.03 5.38 6.30
C PHE A 13 6.95 4.17 6.34
N HIS A 14 7.67 3.98 7.45
CA HIS A 14 8.62 2.90 7.65
C HIS A 14 8.42 2.26 9.02
N ALA A 15 8.86 1.00 9.16
CA ALA A 15 8.77 0.29 10.43
C ALA A 15 9.50 1.00 11.57
N GLN A 16 10.63 1.65 11.26
CA GLN A 16 11.40 2.42 12.24
C GLN A 16 10.63 3.63 12.78
N ASP A 17 9.78 4.24 11.97
CA ASP A 17 8.94 5.38 12.39
C ASP A 17 7.97 4.95 13.49
N ALA A 18 7.38 3.76 13.36
CA ALA A 18 6.49 3.19 14.37
C ALA A 18 7.23 2.91 15.68
N ALA A 19 8.40 2.29 15.59
CA ALA A 19 9.23 2.00 16.77
C ALA A 19 9.66 3.28 17.48
N ARG A 20 10.11 4.27 16.73
CA ARG A 20 10.49 5.59 17.28
C ARG A 20 9.31 6.27 17.98
N MET A 21 8.15 6.26 17.37
CA MET A 21 6.94 6.84 17.95
C MET A 21 6.58 6.19 19.27
N MET A 22 6.57 4.86 19.33
CA MET A 22 6.29 4.12 20.56
C MET A 22 7.34 4.40 21.65
N GLN A 23 8.60 4.51 21.26
CA GLN A 23 9.70 4.78 22.19
C GLN A 23 9.66 6.20 22.75
N GLU A 24 9.43 7.20 21.91
CA GLU A 24 9.41 8.62 22.31
C GLU A 24 8.18 8.98 23.13
N THR A 25 7.05 8.31 22.91
CA THR A 25 5.77 8.68 23.53
C THR A 25 5.26 7.70 24.58
N GLY A 26 5.79 6.48 24.60
CA GLY A 26 5.29 5.41 25.46
C GLY A 26 3.90 4.92 25.12
N CYS A 27 3.38 5.20 23.90
CA CYS A 27 2.08 4.68 23.46
C CYS A 27 2.13 3.17 23.25
N ASP A 28 0.99 2.51 23.43
CA ASP A 28 0.86 1.05 23.33
C ASP A 28 0.58 0.56 21.89
N GLY A 29 0.28 1.49 21.00
CA GLY A 29 -0.02 1.17 19.61
C GLY A 29 0.09 2.39 18.71
N VAL A 30 0.18 2.14 17.41
CA VAL A 30 0.27 3.17 16.39
C VAL A 30 -0.78 2.95 15.32
N MET A 31 -1.26 4.02 14.72
CA MET A 31 -2.15 3.97 13.57
C MET A 31 -1.40 4.44 12.33
N VAL A 32 -1.48 3.64 11.26
CA VAL A 32 -0.87 3.95 9.97
C VAL A 32 -1.97 4.37 9.00
N ALA A 33 -1.81 5.52 8.36
CA ALA A 33 -2.74 6.01 7.36
C ALA A 33 -2.07 6.12 5.99
N ARG A 34 -1.46 7.24 5.68
CA ARG A 34 -0.82 7.48 4.37
C ARG A 34 0.29 6.50 4.02
N GLY A 35 1.02 6.00 5.00
CA GLY A 35 2.09 5.02 4.79
C GLY A 35 1.61 3.65 4.30
N ALA A 36 0.32 3.34 4.46
CA ALA A 36 -0.26 2.09 3.96
C ALA A 36 -0.69 2.17 2.49
N LYS A 37 -0.75 3.35 1.90
CA LYS A 37 -1.11 3.52 0.50
C LYS A 37 -0.05 2.90 -0.41
N GLY A 38 -0.43 1.91 -1.19
CA GLY A 38 0.48 1.15 -2.05
C GLY A 38 1.48 0.28 -1.27
N ASN A 39 1.37 0.20 0.05
CA ASN A 39 2.21 -0.63 0.90
C ASN A 39 1.42 -1.25 2.07
N PRO A 40 0.48 -2.16 1.81
CA PRO A 40 -0.24 -2.86 2.88
C PRO A 40 0.65 -3.78 3.71
N TRP A 41 1.85 -4.09 3.23
CA TRP A 41 2.85 -4.89 3.97
C TRP A 41 3.47 -4.14 5.15
N ILE A 42 3.26 -2.82 5.25
CA ILE A 42 3.83 -2.01 6.34
C ILE A 42 3.45 -2.55 7.73
N PHE A 43 2.26 -3.12 7.89
CA PHE A 43 1.82 -3.71 9.16
C PHE A 43 2.64 -4.94 9.54
N ARG A 44 2.97 -5.80 8.57
CA ARG A 44 3.86 -6.94 8.75
C ARG A 44 5.29 -6.49 9.05
N GLU A 45 5.76 -5.47 8.35
CA GLU A 45 7.09 -4.89 8.55
C GLU A 45 7.25 -4.31 9.96
N ILE A 46 6.25 -3.55 10.42
CA ILE A 46 6.24 -2.97 11.77
C ILE A 46 6.25 -4.08 12.82
N ARG A 47 5.38 -5.08 12.69
CA ARG A 47 5.33 -6.21 13.63
C ARG A 47 6.68 -6.91 13.72
N GLN A 48 7.25 -7.31 12.61
CA GLN A 48 8.52 -8.01 12.57
C GLN A 48 9.64 -7.16 13.14
N TYR A 49 9.69 -5.89 12.80
CA TYR A 49 10.71 -4.98 13.31
C TYR A 49 10.63 -4.80 14.84
N LEU A 50 9.44 -4.68 15.40
CA LEU A 50 9.23 -4.58 16.85
C LEU A 50 9.60 -5.89 17.57
N GLU A 51 9.40 -7.04 16.95
CA GLU A 51 9.71 -8.35 17.53
C GLU A 51 11.19 -8.74 17.40
N THR A 52 11.83 -8.42 16.28
CA THR A 52 13.17 -8.94 15.92
C THR A 52 14.22 -7.86 15.67
N GLY A 53 13.82 -6.60 15.49
CA GLY A 53 14.71 -5.52 15.06
C GLY A 53 15.06 -5.57 13.57
N GLU A 54 14.53 -6.52 12.82
CA GLU A 54 14.79 -6.71 11.40
C GLU A 54 13.57 -6.38 10.56
N ILE A 55 13.81 -5.79 9.37
CA ILE A 55 12.76 -5.51 8.40
C ILE A 55 12.75 -6.65 7.37
N PRO A 56 11.57 -7.25 7.07
CA PRO A 56 11.48 -8.26 6.02
C PRO A 56 11.83 -7.67 4.64
N PRO A 57 12.25 -8.49 3.69
CA PRO A 57 12.52 -8.03 2.33
C PRO A 57 11.25 -7.42 1.71
N ARG A 58 11.44 -6.51 0.77
CA ARG A 58 10.32 -5.93 0.01
C ARG A 58 9.56 -7.01 -0.75
N PRO A 59 8.24 -6.85 -0.93
CA PRO A 59 7.46 -7.80 -1.71
C PRO A 59 7.99 -7.89 -3.15
N SER A 60 7.93 -9.08 -3.72
CA SER A 60 8.27 -9.32 -5.11
C SER A 60 7.25 -8.65 -6.04
N THR A 61 7.61 -8.49 -7.30
CA THR A 61 6.68 -7.97 -8.32
C THR A 61 5.42 -8.82 -8.41
N GLU A 62 5.55 -10.14 -8.28
CA GLU A 62 4.42 -11.07 -8.26
C GLU A 62 3.49 -10.83 -7.06
N GLU A 63 4.05 -10.68 -5.87
CA GLU A 63 3.27 -10.37 -4.66
C GLU A 63 2.54 -9.03 -4.79
N ILE A 64 3.19 -8.03 -5.40
CA ILE A 64 2.57 -6.73 -5.66
C ILE A 64 1.40 -6.89 -6.65
N ARG A 65 1.60 -7.63 -7.73
CA ARG A 65 0.56 -7.94 -8.72
C ARG A 65 -0.65 -8.60 -8.07
N GLU A 66 -0.44 -9.64 -7.31
CA GLU A 66 -1.53 -10.36 -6.61
C GLU A 66 -2.27 -9.46 -5.63
N MET A 67 -1.54 -8.62 -4.91
CA MET A 67 -2.13 -7.67 -3.97
C MET A 67 -3.00 -6.63 -4.68
N ILE A 68 -2.56 -6.10 -5.81
CA ILE A 68 -3.33 -5.16 -6.63
C ILE A 68 -4.63 -5.82 -7.11
N LEU A 69 -4.55 -7.05 -7.63
CA LEU A 69 -5.73 -7.80 -8.08
C LEU A 69 -6.70 -8.07 -6.93
N ARG A 70 -6.19 -8.48 -5.79
CA ARG A 70 -6.99 -8.68 -4.58
C ARG A 70 -7.69 -7.40 -4.14
N HIS A 71 -6.96 -6.29 -4.11
CA HIS A 71 -7.49 -4.98 -3.76
C HIS A 71 -8.62 -4.56 -4.71
N GLY A 72 -8.37 -4.65 -6.02
CA GLY A 72 -9.38 -4.34 -7.04
C GLY A 72 -10.64 -5.20 -6.92
N ARG A 73 -10.47 -6.49 -6.66
CA ARG A 73 -11.59 -7.43 -6.46
C ARG A 73 -12.43 -7.07 -5.24
N MET A 74 -11.79 -6.88 -4.09
CA MET A 74 -12.48 -6.49 -2.85
C MET A 74 -13.19 -5.15 -3.01
N LEU A 75 -12.55 -4.18 -3.63
CA LEU A 75 -13.14 -2.87 -3.86
C LEU A 75 -14.36 -2.95 -4.80
N SER A 76 -14.30 -3.82 -5.81
CA SER A 76 -15.42 -4.08 -6.73
C SER A 76 -16.60 -4.72 -6.01
N GLU A 77 -16.36 -5.61 -5.07
CA GLU A 77 -17.41 -6.21 -4.23
C GLU A 77 -18.12 -5.17 -3.36
N TYR A 78 -17.37 -4.19 -2.84
CA TYR A 78 -17.92 -3.15 -1.97
C TYR A 78 -18.63 -2.03 -2.72
N LYS A 79 -18.10 -1.58 -3.85
CA LYS A 79 -18.51 -0.33 -4.52
C LYS A 79 -19.02 -0.53 -5.95
N GLY A 80 -18.92 -1.74 -6.47
CA GLY A 80 -19.15 -2.03 -7.88
C GLY A 80 -17.89 -1.79 -8.72
N GLU A 81 -17.75 -2.56 -9.81
CA GLU A 81 -16.55 -2.60 -10.65
C GLU A 81 -16.17 -1.25 -11.25
N ASN A 82 -17.16 -0.50 -11.74
CA ASN A 82 -16.92 0.80 -12.37
C ASN A 82 -16.28 1.81 -11.41
N VAL A 83 -16.81 1.92 -10.19
CA VAL A 83 -16.25 2.82 -9.15
C VAL A 83 -14.88 2.31 -8.70
N ALA A 84 -14.78 1.00 -8.47
CA ALA A 84 -13.54 0.38 -8.04
C ALA A 84 -12.39 0.62 -9.01
N MET A 85 -12.62 0.47 -10.31
CA MET A 85 -11.56 0.68 -11.29
C MET A 85 -11.10 2.14 -11.36
N ARG A 86 -12.00 3.09 -11.16
CA ARG A 86 -11.63 4.51 -11.05
C ARG A 86 -10.75 4.78 -9.83
N GLU A 87 -11.10 4.21 -8.68
CA GLU A 87 -10.28 4.35 -7.46
C GLU A 87 -8.95 3.61 -7.58
N MET A 88 -8.93 2.44 -8.22
CA MET A 88 -7.70 1.68 -8.45
C MET A 88 -6.64 2.43 -9.26
N ARG A 89 -7.02 3.42 -10.05
CA ARG A 89 -6.06 4.29 -10.78
C ARG A 89 -5.08 4.97 -9.82
N SER A 90 -5.58 5.52 -8.72
CA SER A 90 -4.73 6.13 -7.69
C SER A 90 -3.93 5.09 -6.92
N HIS A 91 -4.54 3.96 -6.57
CA HIS A 91 -3.86 2.88 -5.86
C HIS A 91 -2.73 2.28 -6.70
N MET A 92 -2.93 2.09 -7.99
CA MET A 92 -1.89 1.62 -8.91
C MET A 92 -0.67 2.54 -8.91
N ALA A 93 -0.89 3.85 -8.91
CA ALA A 93 0.21 4.82 -8.87
C ALA A 93 1.05 4.66 -7.59
N TRP A 94 0.41 4.38 -6.46
CA TRP A 94 1.11 4.15 -5.20
C TRP A 94 1.81 2.79 -5.15
N TYR A 95 1.18 1.70 -5.61
CA TYR A 95 1.77 0.36 -5.65
C TYR A 95 3.00 0.28 -6.55
N THR A 96 2.97 0.97 -7.69
CA THR A 96 4.02 0.89 -8.72
C THR A 96 5.08 2.00 -8.60
N LYS A 97 5.02 2.81 -7.55
CA LYS A 97 6.00 3.88 -7.33
C LYS A 97 7.42 3.32 -7.25
N GLY A 98 8.29 3.82 -8.10
CA GLY A 98 9.70 3.40 -8.18
C GLY A 98 9.95 2.15 -9.02
N MET A 99 8.92 1.50 -9.57
CA MET A 99 9.09 0.39 -10.50
C MET A 99 9.42 0.89 -11.90
N LYS A 100 10.15 0.07 -12.65
CA LYS A 100 10.37 0.31 -14.08
C LYS A 100 9.02 0.34 -14.81
N HIS A 101 8.90 1.17 -15.82
CA HIS A 101 7.68 1.34 -16.63
C HIS A 101 6.45 1.86 -15.86
N SER A 102 6.61 2.34 -14.63
CA SER A 102 5.49 2.89 -13.85
C SER A 102 4.78 4.06 -14.53
N ALA A 103 5.49 4.83 -15.36
CA ALA A 103 4.89 5.94 -16.12
C ALA A 103 3.93 5.44 -17.21
N SER A 104 4.33 4.42 -17.98
CA SER A 104 3.49 3.78 -19.00
C SER A 104 2.22 3.21 -18.36
N LEU A 105 2.40 2.46 -17.27
CA LEU A 105 1.30 1.90 -16.50
C LEU A 105 0.28 2.92 -16.02
N ARG A 106 0.75 4.08 -15.56
CA ARG A 106 -0.15 5.16 -15.13
C ARG A 106 -0.98 5.74 -16.27
N CYS A 107 -0.46 5.70 -17.50
CA CYS A 107 -1.23 6.08 -18.66
C CYS A 107 -2.26 5.01 -19.02
N GLU A 108 -1.84 3.76 -19.02
CA GLU A 108 -2.67 2.63 -19.43
C GLU A 108 -3.81 2.33 -18.43
N ILE A 109 -3.55 2.48 -17.12
CA ILE A 109 -4.57 2.26 -16.08
C ILE A 109 -5.78 3.19 -16.23
N ASN A 110 -5.60 4.37 -16.82
CA ASN A 110 -6.72 5.29 -17.05
C ASN A 110 -7.75 4.74 -18.04
N GLN A 111 -7.38 3.76 -18.86
CA GLN A 111 -8.26 3.09 -19.81
C GLN A 111 -8.94 1.84 -19.22
N VAL A 112 -8.52 1.39 -18.03
CA VAL A 112 -9.05 0.18 -17.41
C VAL A 112 -10.42 0.47 -16.77
N GLU A 113 -11.41 -0.32 -17.15
CA GLU A 113 -12.79 -0.21 -16.66
C GLU A 113 -13.29 -1.50 -15.99
N THR A 114 -12.54 -2.60 -16.13
CA THR A 114 -12.92 -3.92 -15.62
C THR A 114 -11.76 -4.60 -14.87
N LEU A 115 -12.11 -5.53 -13.98
CA LEU A 115 -11.12 -6.38 -13.30
C LEU A 115 -10.29 -7.20 -14.27
N GLU A 116 -10.92 -7.68 -15.33
CA GLU A 116 -10.23 -8.42 -16.40
C GLU A 116 -9.21 -7.53 -17.11
N GLY A 117 -9.57 -6.29 -17.41
CA GLY A 117 -8.66 -5.29 -17.97
C GLY A 117 -7.50 -4.97 -17.04
N LEU A 118 -7.76 -4.87 -15.73
CA LEU A 118 -6.72 -4.68 -14.72
C LEU A 118 -5.74 -5.86 -14.70
N ALA A 119 -6.25 -7.09 -14.74
CA ALA A 119 -5.42 -8.29 -14.78
C ALA A 119 -4.53 -8.33 -16.02
N ALA A 120 -5.10 -8.03 -17.19
CA ALA A 120 -4.36 -8.00 -18.45
C ALA A 120 -3.25 -6.95 -18.44
N LEU A 121 -3.52 -5.77 -17.89
CA LEU A 121 -2.51 -4.72 -17.74
C LEU A 121 -1.35 -5.18 -16.85
N LEU A 122 -1.66 -5.85 -15.74
CA LEU A 122 -0.65 -6.34 -14.81
C LEU A 122 0.18 -7.51 -15.38
N ASP A 123 -0.40 -8.33 -16.24
CA ASP A 123 0.34 -9.39 -16.94
C ASP A 123 1.43 -8.81 -17.84
N GLY A 124 1.19 -7.66 -18.44
CA GLY A 124 2.20 -6.92 -19.22
C GLY A 124 3.36 -6.38 -18.38
N LEU A 125 3.18 -6.24 -17.06
CA LEU A 125 4.24 -5.83 -16.13
C LEU A 125 5.30 -6.90 -15.85
N MET A 126 4.90 -8.17 -16.01
CA MET A 126 5.74 -9.33 -15.69
C MET A 126 6.74 -9.66 -16.80
N VAL A 127 6.65 -8.97 -17.89
CA VAL A 127 7.56 -9.08 -19.02
C VAL A 127 8.55 -7.91 -19.02
#